data_dcf3fff011f8c40764fc04b47f842a24
#
_entry.id   dcf3fff011f8c40764fc04b47f842a24
#
_cell.length_a   1.000
_cell.length_b   1.000
_cell.length_c   1.000
_cell.angle_alpha   90.00
_cell.angle_beta   90.00
_cell.angle_gamma   90.00
#
_symmetry.space_group_name_H-M   'P 1'
#
loop_
_entity.id
_entity.type
_entity.pdbx_description
1 polymer ?
#
loop_
_entity_poly.entity_id
_entity_poly.type
_entity_poly.pdbx_seq_one_letter_code
_entity_poly.pdbx_strand_id
1 'polypeptide(L)'
;MLLILLHIKRYAYLQFMKSPLENVLQKNQSTFRSVIDFNTATDKLLQLDFTASNKELAIEEIADTQKLSQYINKKLSVANAKYGIGGYSEDRVLYQRSSHFEAVALSGTPARSIHLGMDIWGAAGTKVFVPIGGTVHSFAYNENFGDYGVTIILQHQIETVLFHTLYGHLSLGDLANMKEGKYISRGELLAHFGEPKENGDWPPHLHFQIIEDMRISKGDYPGVCSFNEREKYLKNCPDADLILNLMRYV
;
A
#
# COMPACT_ATOMS: atom_id res chain seq x y z
N MET A 1 -19.44 -28.94 -27.09
CA MET A 1 -19.72 -28.96 -25.64
C MET A 1 -18.51 -29.36 -24.81
N LEU A 2 -17.79 -30.42 -25.16
CA LEU A 2 -16.60 -30.91 -24.39
C LEU A 2 -15.41 -29.92 -24.42
N LEU A 3 -15.13 -29.26 -25.53
CA LEU A 3 -14.05 -28.25 -25.67
C LEU A 3 -14.31 -26.99 -24.86
N ILE A 4 -15.57 -26.57 -24.70
CA ILE A 4 -15.93 -25.38 -23.91
C ILE A 4 -15.77 -25.69 -22.40
N LEU A 5 -16.12 -26.88 -21.94
CA LEU A 5 -15.93 -27.34 -20.56
C LEU A 5 -14.43 -27.48 -20.19
N LEU A 6 -13.60 -27.91 -21.13
CA LEU A 6 -12.14 -27.97 -20.96
C LEU A 6 -11.52 -26.57 -20.88
N HIS A 7 -12.00 -25.61 -21.68
CA HIS A 7 -11.57 -24.21 -21.61
C HIS A 7 -11.97 -23.55 -20.30
N ILE A 8 -13.22 -23.75 -19.84
CA ILE A 8 -13.70 -23.18 -18.56
C ILE A 8 -12.93 -23.79 -17.37
N LYS A 9 -12.69 -25.12 -17.36
CA LYS A 9 -11.87 -25.75 -16.32
C LYS A 9 -10.41 -25.29 -16.34
N ARG A 10 -9.83 -25.08 -17.51
CA ARG A 10 -8.45 -24.57 -17.66
C ARG A 10 -8.36 -23.08 -17.26
N TYR A 11 -9.36 -22.28 -17.57
CA TYR A 11 -9.46 -20.89 -17.11
C TYR A 11 -9.64 -20.80 -15.59
N ALA A 12 -10.53 -21.56 -15.00
CA ALA A 12 -10.72 -21.65 -13.56
C ALA A 12 -9.45 -22.16 -12.85
N TYR A 13 -8.77 -23.16 -13.41
CA TYR A 13 -7.51 -23.69 -12.85
C TYR A 13 -6.37 -22.66 -12.90
N LEU A 14 -6.27 -21.86 -13.96
CA LEU A 14 -5.29 -20.79 -14.10
C LEU A 14 -5.56 -19.60 -13.14
N GLN A 15 -6.80 -19.36 -12.78
CA GLN A 15 -7.18 -18.34 -11.78
C GLN A 15 -6.79 -18.72 -10.34
N PHE A 16 -6.53 -20.00 -10.06
CA PHE A 16 -6.11 -20.48 -8.73
C PHE A 16 -4.60 -20.69 -8.60
N MET A 17 -3.83 -20.53 -9.68
CA MET A 17 -2.37 -20.64 -9.60
C MET A 17 -1.76 -19.30 -9.23
N LYS A 18 -1.09 -19.26 -8.06
CA LYS A 18 -0.29 -18.11 -7.65
C LYS A 18 0.76 -17.78 -8.73
N SER A 19 1.01 -16.49 -8.91
CA SER A 19 2.07 -16.03 -9.82
C SER A 19 3.45 -16.50 -9.36
N PRO A 20 4.47 -16.52 -10.23
CA PRO A 20 5.85 -16.77 -9.81
C PRO A 20 6.30 -15.85 -8.67
N LEU A 21 5.89 -14.58 -8.69
CA LEU A 21 6.19 -13.61 -7.65
C LEU A 21 5.53 -14.00 -6.32
N GLU A 22 4.22 -14.29 -6.29
CA GLU A 22 3.53 -14.72 -5.07
C GLU A 22 4.14 -15.99 -4.47
N ASN A 23 4.52 -16.97 -5.32
CA ASN A 23 5.15 -18.20 -4.86
C ASN A 23 6.51 -17.94 -4.19
N VAL A 24 7.37 -17.12 -4.82
CA VAL A 24 8.69 -16.81 -4.26
C VAL A 24 8.60 -15.97 -3.00
N LEU A 25 7.65 -15.02 -2.92
CA LEU A 25 7.42 -14.23 -1.72
C LEU A 25 6.93 -15.11 -0.57
N GLN A 26 5.96 -15.98 -0.80
CA GLN A 26 5.43 -16.88 0.22
C GLN A 26 6.49 -17.85 0.74
N LYS A 27 7.31 -18.43 -0.14
CA LYS A 27 8.41 -19.33 0.22
C LYS A 27 9.45 -18.65 1.13
N ASN A 28 9.70 -17.35 0.91
CA ASN A 28 10.72 -16.59 1.61
C ASN A 28 10.18 -15.71 2.74
N GLN A 29 8.87 -15.72 3.04
CA GLN A 29 8.20 -14.82 3.97
C GLN A 29 8.86 -14.77 5.36
N SER A 30 9.32 -15.90 5.88
CA SER A 30 9.99 -15.98 7.20
C SER A 30 11.36 -15.27 7.25
N THR A 31 11.92 -14.91 6.11
CA THR A 31 13.21 -14.21 6.03
C THR A 31 13.05 -12.69 6.02
N PHE A 32 11.83 -12.19 5.78
CA PHE A 32 11.56 -10.75 5.72
C PHE A 32 11.59 -10.12 7.11
N ARG A 33 11.96 -8.85 7.17
CA ARG A 33 11.94 -8.04 8.40
C ARG A 33 10.66 -7.23 8.47
N SER A 34 10.25 -6.86 9.67
CA SER A 34 9.13 -5.95 9.84
C SER A 34 9.42 -4.60 9.19
N VAL A 35 8.43 -4.03 8.51
CA VAL A 35 8.50 -2.68 7.90
C VAL A 35 8.37 -1.57 8.95
N ILE A 36 7.84 -1.89 10.13
CA ILE A 36 7.66 -0.99 11.26
C ILE A 36 8.20 -1.61 12.53
N ASP A 37 8.41 -0.81 13.57
CA ASP A 37 8.74 -1.30 14.91
C ASP A 37 7.49 -1.88 15.58
N PHE A 38 7.30 -3.18 15.42
CA PHE A 38 6.18 -3.94 15.95
C PHE A 38 6.66 -5.16 16.74
N ASN A 39 6.40 -5.15 18.06
CA ASN A 39 6.67 -6.26 18.94
C ASN A 39 5.46 -7.18 19.04
N THR A 40 5.52 -8.34 18.39
CA THR A 40 4.43 -9.32 18.34
C THR A 40 3.96 -9.86 19.69
N ALA A 41 4.76 -9.70 20.74
CA ALA A 41 4.40 -10.16 22.09
C ALA A 41 3.61 -9.11 22.89
N THR A 42 3.77 -7.82 22.59
CA THR A 42 3.22 -6.74 23.41
C THR A 42 2.34 -5.77 22.63
N ASP A 43 2.64 -5.55 21.35
CA ASP A 43 1.94 -4.59 20.53
C ASP A 43 0.70 -5.21 19.88
N LYS A 44 -0.34 -4.39 19.66
CA LYS A 44 -1.57 -4.78 18.97
C LYS A 44 -1.74 -4.02 17.68
N LEU A 45 -2.34 -4.67 16.69
CA LEU A 45 -2.85 -4.06 15.48
C LEU A 45 -4.39 -3.97 15.56
N LEU A 46 -4.93 -2.96 14.89
CA LEU A 46 -6.36 -2.80 14.69
C LEU A 46 -6.64 -2.73 13.20
N GLN A 47 -7.45 -3.64 12.68
CA GLN A 47 -7.96 -3.50 11.32
C GLN A 47 -8.89 -2.30 11.24
N LEU A 48 -8.61 -1.41 10.29
CA LEU A 48 -9.44 -0.26 9.98
C LEU A 48 -10.23 -0.54 8.71
N ASP A 49 -11.55 -0.36 8.79
CA ASP A 49 -12.46 -0.50 7.65
C ASP A 49 -12.78 0.88 7.07
N PHE A 50 -12.37 1.13 5.83
CA PHE A 50 -12.66 2.36 5.09
C PHE A 50 -13.64 2.13 3.93
N THR A 51 -14.37 1.03 3.94
CA THR A 51 -15.41 0.70 2.96
C THR A 51 -16.75 1.35 3.30
N ALA A 52 -17.70 1.29 2.36
CA ALA A 52 -19.08 1.75 2.57
C ALA A 52 -19.86 0.95 3.64
N SER A 53 -19.35 -0.20 4.10
CA SER A 53 -19.93 -0.97 5.20
C SER A 53 -19.70 -0.33 6.57
N ASN A 54 -18.65 0.46 6.72
CA ASN A 54 -18.36 1.19 7.95
C ASN A 54 -19.31 2.39 8.13
N LYS A 55 -20.35 2.20 8.91
CA LYS A 55 -21.37 3.25 9.16
C LYS A 55 -20.93 4.32 10.18
N GLU A 56 -19.79 4.12 10.84
CA GLU A 56 -19.21 5.10 11.74
C GLU A 56 -18.38 6.18 11.01
N LEU A 57 -18.05 5.95 9.74
CA LEU A 57 -17.24 6.85 8.93
C LEU A 57 -18.16 7.81 8.15
N ALA A 58 -18.41 9.00 8.70
CA ALA A 58 -19.20 10.01 8.02
C ALA A 58 -18.41 10.74 6.92
N ILE A 59 -19.09 11.23 5.90
CA ILE A 59 -18.48 11.97 4.78
C ILE A 59 -17.72 13.20 5.27
N GLU A 60 -18.27 13.90 6.27
CA GLU A 60 -17.66 15.09 6.89
C GLU A 60 -16.35 14.77 7.64
N GLU A 61 -16.20 13.53 8.11
CA GLU A 61 -14.96 13.06 8.73
C GLU A 61 -13.91 12.70 7.68
N ILE A 62 -14.34 12.11 6.58
CA ILE A 62 -13.44 11.75 5.45
C ILE A 62 -12.87 13.00 4.79
N ALA A 63 -13.68 14.04 4.61
CA ALA A 63 -13.31 15.27 3.89
C ALA A 63 -12.24 16.11 4.61
N ASP A 64 -12.15 15.99 5.93
CA ASP A 64 -11.27 16.80 6.78
C ASP A 64 -10.16 15.93 7.37
N THR A 65 -8.90 16.25 7.06
CA THR A 65 -7.71 15.48 7.50
C THR A 65 -7.59 15.43 9.03
N GLN A 66 -7.93 16.52 9.72
CA GLN A 66 -7.85 16.57 11.18
C GLN A 66 -8.91 15.67 11.81
N LYS A 67 -10.15 15.71 11.30
CA LYS A 67 -11.25 14.85 11.78
C LYS A 67 -10.95 13.38 11.52
N LEU A 68 -10.46 13.05 10.31
CA LEU A 68 -10.06 11.69 9.97
C LEU A 68 -8.91 11.20 10.87
N SER A 69 -7.93 12.06 11.16
CA SER A 69 -6.85 11.75 12.11
C SER A 69 -7.40 11.48 13.51
N GLN A 70 -8.35 12.31 13.99
CA GLN A 70 -8.99 12.11 15.29
C GLN A 70 -9.78 10.82 15.35
N TYR A 71 -10.52 10.47 14.27
CA TYR A 71 -11.24 9.21 14.16
C TYR A 71 -10.30 8.02 14.29
N ILE A 72 -9.22 7.99 13.50
CA ILE A 72 -8.21 6.91 13.53
C ILE A 72 -7.57 6.79 14.91
N ASN A 73 -7.09 7.91 15.47
CA ASN A 73 -6.44 7.93 16.77
C ASN A 73 -7.38 7.47 17.90
N LYS A 74 -8.66 7.85 17.86
CA LYS A 74 -9.68 7.36 18.80
C LYS A 74 -9.86 5.86 18.70
N LYS A 75 -9.94 5.31 17.47
CA LYS A 75 -10.06 3.85 17.25
C LYS A 75 -8.85 3.11 17.82
N LEU A 76 -7.65 3.58 17.53
CA LEU A 76 -6.40 2.98 18.05
C LEU A 76 -6.35 3.02 19.58
N SER A 77 -6.69 4.17 20.17
CA SER A 77 -6.70 4.35 21.63
C SER A 77 -7.69 3.41 22.32
N VAL A 78 -8.93 3.31 21.82
CA VAL A 78 -9.97 2.43 22.37
C VAL A 78 -9.55 0.96 22.30
N ALA A 79 -8.92 0.54 21.20
CA ALA A 79 -8.44 -0.82 21.02
C ALA A 79 -7.12 -1.10 21.77
N ASN A 80 -6.49 -0.07 22.35
CA ASN A 80 -5.11 -0.15 22.84
C ASN A 80 -4.16 -0.72 21.78
N ALA A 81 -4.32 -0.28 20.52
CA ALA A 81 -3.52 -0.71 19.39
C ALA A 81 -2.42 0.30 19.10
N LYS A 82 -1.22 -0.19 18.78
CA LYS A 82 -0.07 0.66 18.42
C LYS A 82 -0.22 1.21 17.01
N TYR A 83 -0.76 0.39 16.10
CA TYR A 83 -0.99 0.76 14.70
C TYR A 83 -2.37 0.31 14.23
N GLY A 84 -2.94 1.09 13.28
CA GLY A 84 -4.01 0.63 12.44
C GLY A 84 -3.47 -0.06 11.19
N ILE A 85 -4.22 -0.99 10.61
CA ILE A 85 -3.88 -1.60 9.34
C ILE A 85 -5.10 -1.61 8.45
N GLY A 86 -4.93 -1.20 7.19
CA GLY A 86 -5.98 -1.15 6.18
C GLY A 86 -5.73 -2.11 5.03
N GLY A 87 -6.83 -2.69 4.55
CA GLY A 87 -6.82 -3.86 3.70
C GLY A 87 -6.39 -3.64 2.25
N TYR A 88 -5.79 -4.66 1.70
CA TYR A 88 -5.53 -4.84 0.29
C TYR A 88 -6.83 -5.15 -0.47
N SER A 89 -6.97 -4.64 -1.71
CA SER A 89 -8.15 -4.86 -2.57
C SER A 89 -9.49 -4.34 -2.00
N GLU A 90 -9.44 -3.41 -1.04
CA GLU A 90 -10.63 -2.76 -0.49
C GLU A 90 -11.23 -1.75 -1.47
N ASP A 91 -12.55 -1.75 -1.58
CA ASP A 91 -13.33 -0.69 -2.24
C ASP A 91 -13.64 0.42 -1.22
N ARG A 92 -12.85 1.50 -1.24
CA ARG A 92 -12.79 2.52 -0.20
C ARG A 92 -13.59 3.76 -0.53
N VAL A 93 -14.47 4.18 0.37
CA VAL A 93 -15.13 5.50 0.32
C VAL A 93 -14.16 6.65 0.65
N LEU A 94 -13.04 6.35 1.30
CA LEU A 94 -12.02 7.30 1.72
C LEU A 94 -11.49 8.18 0.57
N TYR A 95 -11.46 7.65 -0.64
CA TYR A 95 -10.96 8.37 -1.82
C TYR A 95 -11.92 9.43 -2.38
N GLN A 96 -13.18 9.47 -1.91
CA GLN A 96 -14.16 10.51 -2.29
C GLN A 96 -13.79 11.91 -1.79
N ARG A 97 -12.79 11.99 -0.87
CA ARG A 97 -12.29 13.28 -0.36
C ARG A 97 -11.49 14.11 -1.36
N SER A 98 -11.02 13.52 -2.46
CA SER A 98 -10.12 14.18 -3.41
C SER A 98 -10.57 13.95 -4.84
N SER A 99 -10.61 15.05 -5.61
CA SER A 99 -10.83 15.01 -7.07
C SER A 99 -9.75 14.23 -7.82
N HIS A 100 -8.62 13.97 -7.19
CA HIS A 100 -7.55 13.12 -7.74
C HIS A 100 -8.05 11.70 -8.11
N PHE A 101 -9.09 11.20 -7.42
CA PHE A 101 -9.67 9.88 -7.65
C PHE A 101 -10.99 9.89 -8.41
N GLU A 102 -11.54 11.08 -8.70
CA GLU A 102 -12.84 11.22 -9.38
C GLU A 102 -12.79 10.77 -10.84
N ALA A 103 -13.96 10.46 -11.35
CA ALA A 103 -14.14 10.21 -12.79
C ALA A 103 -13.94 11.50 -13.59
N VAL A 104 -13.15 11.44 -14.65
CA VAL A 104 -12.96 12.57 -15.57
C VAL A 104 -13.90 12.40 -16.75
N ALA A 105 -15.04 13.12 -16.74
CA ALA A 105 -16.11 12.96 -17.71
C ALA A 105 -15.67 13.17 -19.18
N LEU A 106 -14.76 14.14 -19.42
CA LEU A 106 -14.26 14.42 -20.78
C LEU A 106 -13.30 13.36 -21.33
N SER A 107 -12.56 12.67 -20.46
CA SER A 107 -11.62 11.61 -20.86
C SER A 107 -12.22 10.21 -20.78
N GLY A 108 -13.42 10.06 -20.19
CA GLY A 108 -14.01 8.76 -19.91
C GLY A 108 -13.29 7.96 -18.81
N THR A 109 -12.40 8.60 -18.05
CA THR A 109 -11.67 7.95 -16.95
C THR A 109 -12.63 7.67 -15.78
N PRO A 110 -12.80 6.41 -15.35
CA PRO A 110 -13.69 6.06 -14.24
C PRO A 110 -13.11 6.48 -12.90
N ALA A 111 -13.97 6.66 -11.90
CA ALA A 111 -13.53 6.87 -10.51
C ALA A 111 -12.70 5.69 -10.01
N ARG A 112 -11.73 5.98 -9.15
CA ARG A 112 -10.81 5.01 -8.56
C ARG A 112 -11.13 4.83 -7.08
N SER A 113 -11.33 3.60 -6.65
CA SER A 113 -11.70 3.28 -5.25
C SER A 113 -11.06 1.99 -4.73
N ILE A 114 -10.51 1.16 -5.62
CA ILE A 114 -9.90 -0.12 -5.22
C ILE A 114 -8.45 0.11 -4.81
N HIS A 115 -8.15 -0.10 -3.53
CA HIS A 115 -6.83 0.05 -2.93
C HIS A 115 -5.89 -1.09 -3.35
N LEU A 116 -4.69 -0.76 -3.82
CA LEU A 116 -3.74 -1.73 -4.39
C LEU A 116 -2.59 -2.11 -3.46
N GLY A 117 -2.46 -1.41 -2.34
CA GLY A 117 -1.48 -1.68 -1.32
C GLY A 117 -2.10 -2.03 0.02
N MET A 118 -1.31 -1.91 1.06
CA MET A 118 -1.74 -2.01 2.44
C MET A 118 -1.25 -0.79 3.20
N ASP A 119 -2.14 -0.16 3.97
CA ASP A 119 -1.80 1.00 4.78
C ASP A 119 -1.56 0.61 6.23
N ILE A 120 -0.54 1.24 6.83
CA ILE A 120 -0.23 1.12 8.25
C ILE A 120 -0.32 2.51 8.86
N TRP A 121 -1.33 2.73 9.70
CA TRP A 121 -1.65 4.01 10.32
C TRP A 121 -1.00 4.13 11.69
N GLY A 122 -0.35 5.27 11.96
CA GLY A 122 0.33 5.52 13.23
C GLY A 122 0.73 6.99 13.37
N ALA A 123 1.59 7.29 14.33
CA ALA A 123 2.06 8.66 14.53
C ALA A 123 3.03 9.11 13.42
N ALA A 124 3.00 10.41 13.07
CA ALA A 124 4.05 11.00 12.25
C ALA A 124 5.43 10.75 12.86
N GLY A 125 6.45 10.58 12.02
CA GLY A 125 7.81 10.22 12.46
C GLY A 125 7.99 8.75 12.82
N THR A 126 6.98 7.88 12.67
CA THR A 126 7.13 6.43 12.80
C THR A 126 8.15 5.92 11.80
N LYS A 127 9.13 5.14 12.26
CA LYS A 127 10.21 4.61 11.43
C LYS A 127 9.71 3.54 10.46
N VAL A 128 10.20 3.62 9.22
CA VAL A 128 9.96 2.65 8.15
C VAL A 128 11.25 1.93 7.81
N PHE A 129 11.24 0.61 7.90
CA PHE A 129 12.41 -0.22 7.62
C PHE A 129 12.22 -1.03 6.34
N VAL A 130 13.32 -1.40 5.70
CA VAL A 130 13.29 -2.22 4.47
C VAL A 130 13.10 -3.70 4.83
N PRO A 131 11.98 -4.34 4.45
CA PRO A 131 11.75 -5.75 4.77
C PRO A 131 12.65 -6.70 3.99
N ILE A 132 13.04 -6.32 2.77
CA ILE A 132 13.89 -7.09 1.84
C ILE A 132 14.91 -6.12 1.24
N GLY A 133 16.22 -6.44 1.30
CA GLY A 133 17.23 -5.58 0.68
C GLY A 133 16.92 -5.31 -0.79
N GLY A 134 17.13 -4.07 -1.23
CA GLY A 134 16.80 -3.63 -2.58
C GLY A 134 17.58 -2.39 -3.01
N THR A 135 17.49 -2.10 -4.29
CA THR A 135 18.11 -0.92 -4.90
C THR A 135 17.05 0.15 -5.13
N VAL A 136 17.32 1.39 -4.77
CA VAL A 136 16.42 2.52 -5.06
C VAL A 136 16.21 2.60 -6.57
N HIS A 137 14.99 2.27 -7.00
CA HIS A 137 14.57 2.37 -8.39
C HIS A 137 14.28 3.83 -8.76
N SER A 138 13.50 4.49 -7.93
CA SER A 138 13.10 5.88 -8.13
C SER A 138 12.45 6.44 -6.87
N PHE A 139 12.31 7.75 -6.80
CA PHE A 139 11.61 8.46 -5.73
C PHE A 139 11.07 9.78 -6.27
N ALA A 140 10.04 10.32 -5.60
CA ALA A 140 9.45 11.61 -5.96
C ALA A 140 8.78 12.28 -4.75
N TYR A 141 8.45 13.55 -4.91
CA TYR A 141 7.50 14.26 -4.08
C TYR A 141 6.26 14.59 -4.91
N ASN A 142 5.19 13.80 -4.69
CA ASN A 142 3.91 13.88 -5.38
C ASN A 142 2.97 14.75 -4.52
N GLU A 143 3.06 16.08 -4.64
CA GLU A 143 2.53 17.07 -3.68
C GLU A 143 1.04 17.39 -3.80
N ASN A 144 0.31 16.78 -4.76
CA ASN A 144 -1.11 17.05 -4.92
C ASN A 144 -1.94 16.56 -3.71
N PHE A 145 -3.03 17.27 -3.42
CA PHE A 145 -3.97 16.85 -2.39
C PHE A 145 -4.56 15.46 -2.71
N GLY A 146 -4.43 14.53 -1.78
CA GLY A 146 -4.87 13.16 -1.93
C GLY A 146 -3.86 12.24 -2.64
N ASP A 147 -2.73 12.77 -3.10
CA ASP A 147 -1.64 11.98 -3.68
C ASP A 147 -0.73 11.38 -2.59
N TYR A 148 0.36 10.73 -2.98
CA TYR A 148 1.28 10.05 -2.07
C TYR A 148 2.16 10.97 -1.21
N GLY A 149 2.31 12.25 -1.57
CA GLY A 149 3.41 13.02 -1.01
C GLY A 149 4.75 12.40 -1.38
N VAL A 150 5.61 12.19 -0.40
CA VAL A 150 6.91 11.55 -0.63
C VAL A 150 6.76 10.06 -0.86
N THR A 151 7.34 9.59 -1.96
CA THR A 151 7.33 8.20 -2.41
C THR A 151 8.75 7.71 -2.66
N ILE A 152 9.08 6.51 -2.19
CA ILE A 152 10.31 5.79 -2.50
C ILE A 152 9.94 4.43 -3.05
N ILE A 153 10.58 4.03 -4.15
CA ILE A 153 10.37 2.72 -4.79
C ILE A 153 11.70 1.98 -4.82
N LEU A 154 11.70 0.77 -4.26
CA LEU A 154 12.85 -0.13 -4.28
C LEU A 154 12.63 -1.25 -5.29
N GLN A 155 13.68 -1.60 -6.04
CA GLN A 155 13.74 -2.81 -6.87
C GLN A 155 14.40 -3.93 -6.08
N HIS A 156 13.81 -5.11 -6.16
CA HIS A 156 14.27 -6.33 -5.50
C HIS A 156 14.46 -7.45 -6.51
N GLN A 157 15.31 -8.41 -6.12
CA GLN A 157 15.41 -9.68 -6.81
C GLN A 157 15.48 -10.81 -5.80
N ILE A 158 14.58 -11.79 -5.92
CA ILE A 158 14.64 -13.05 -5.18
C ILE A 158 14.69 -14.19 -6.19
N GLU A 159 15.72 -15.02 -6.14
CA GLU A 159 16.00 -16.01 -7.17
C GLU A 159 16.10 -15.33 -8.56
N THR A 160 15.23 -15.66 -9.50
CA THR A 160 15.16 -15.05 -10.84
C THR A 160 14.03 -14.04 -11.00
N VAL A 161 13.26 -13.77 -9.91
CA VAL A 161 12.08 -12.90 -9.96
C VAL A 161 12.45 -11.49 -9.54
N LEU A 162 12.27 -10.54 -10.46
CA LEU A 162 12.38 -9.11 -10.21
C LEU A 162 11.01 -8.56 -9.84
N PHE A 163 10.97 -7.64 -8.87
CA PHE A 163 9.76 -6.93 -8.46
C PHE A 163 10.13 -5.65 -7.73
N HIS A 164 9.14 -4.85 -7.36
CA HIS A 164 9.34 -3.59 -6.68
C HIS A 164 8.46 -3.49 -5.43
N THR A 165 8.91 -2.68 -4.46
CA THR A 165 8.08 -2.22 -3.36
C THR A 165 8.01 -0.70 -3.36
N LEU A 166 6.79 -0.17 -3.21
CA LEU A 166 6.51 1.24 -3.09
C LEU A 166 6.21 1.57 -1.63
N TYR A 167 6.79 2.67 -1.17
CA TYR A 167 6.57 3.26 0.14
C TYR A 167 6.07 4.68 -0.08
N GLY A 168 4.82 4.94 0.22
CA GLY A 168 4.17 6.24 0.08
C GLY A 168 3.90 6.93 1.41
N HIS A 169 3.56 8.20 1.37
CA HIS A 169 3.20 9.07 2.50
C HIS A 169 4.35 9.27 3.51
N LEU A 170 5.57 9.32 2.99
CA LEU A 170 6.79 9.46 3.78
C LEU A 170 7.11 10.92 4.11
N SER A 171 8.07 11.14 5.04
CA SER A 171 8.55 12.46 5.40
C SER A 171 9.48 13.05 4.32
N LEU A 172 9.32 14.34 4.04
CA LEU A 172 10.10 15.06 3.01
C LEU A 172 11.59 15.07 3.33
N GLY A 173 11.96 15.09 4.61
CA GLY A 173 13.36 15.05 5.05
C GLY A 173 14.11 13.79 4.62
N ASP A 174 13.40 12.68 4.40
CA ASP A 174 14.02 11.40 4.03
C ASP A 174 14.53 11.37 2.58
N LEU A 175 14.10 12.30 1.72
CA LEU A 175 14.63 12.42 0.36
C LEU A 175 16.05 13.04 0.29
N ALA A 176 16.50 13.76 1.32
CA ALA A 176 17.76 14.52 1.29
C ALA A 176 18.98 13.65 0.95
N ASN A 177 18.97 12.37 1.36
CA ASN A 177 20.08 11.43 1.13
C ASN A 177 19.68 10.27 0.19
N MET A 178 18.54 10.39 -0.50
CA MET A 178 18.07 9.39 -1.45
C MET A 178 18.77 9.56 -2.80
N LYS A 179 19.11 8.42 -3.43
CA LYS A 179 19.76 8.41 -4.74
C LYS A 179 19.33 7.15 -5.49
N GLU A 180 18.90 7.28 -6.75
CA GLU A 180 18.67 6.14 -7.63
C GLU A 180 19.94 5.28 -7.74
N GLY A 181 19.77 3.97 -7.73
CA GLY A 181 20.87 3.00 -7.73
C GLY A 181 21.52 2.73 -6.36
N LYS A 182 21.18 3.48 -5.30
CA LYS A 182 21.65 3.20 -3.93
C LYS A 182 21.04 1.90 -3.44
N TYR A 183 21.87 0.97 -2.94
CA TYR A 183 21.38 -0.24 -2.28
C TYR A 183 21.03 0.05 -0.83
N ILE A 184 19.88 -0.43 -0.38
CA ILE A 184 19.40 -0.36 1.00
C ILE A 184 19.29 -1.79 1.54
N SER A 185 19.92 -2.03 2.68
CA SER A 185 19.99 -3.37 3.27
C SER A 185 18.67 -3.76 3.95
N ARG A 186 18.39 -5.05 4.01
CA ARG A 186 17.27 -5.58 4.79
C ARG A 186 17.39 -5.17 6.27
N GLY A 187 16.31 -4.58 6.81
CA GLY A 187 16.26 -4.07 8.19
C GLY A 187 16.87 -2.68 8.36
N GLU A 188 17.41 -2.06 7.31
CA GLU A 188 17.90 -0.68 7.35
C GLU A 188 16.73 0.30 7.43
N LEU A 189 16.92 1.41 8.14
CA LEU A 189 15.97 2.51 8.19
C LEU A 189 15.90 3.16 6.81
N LEU A 190 14.70 3.19 6.23
CA LEU A 190 14.44 3.79 4.92
C LEU A 190 13.96 5.23 5.06
N ALA A 191 12.93 5.43 5.89
CA ALA A 191 12.19 6.67 5.98
C ALA A 191 11.36 6.75 7.28
N HIS A 192 10.49 7.75 7.34
CA HIS A 192 9.53 7.96 8.42
C HIS A 192 8.15 8.28 7.85
N PHE A 193 7.07 8.03 8.61
CA PHE A 193 5.72 8.49 8.25
C PHE A 193 5.70 10.01 8.21
N GLY A 194 5.24 10.58 7.10
CA GLY A 194 5.14 12.02 6.90
C GLY A 194 3.98 12.64 7.68
N GLU A 195 4.15 13.93 7.99
CA GLU A 195 3.03 14.78 8.45
C GLU A 195 2.08 15.12 7.28
N PRO A 196 0.81 15.49 7.54
CA PRO A 196 -0.16 15.79 6.48
C PRO A 196 0.36 16.79 5.42
N LYS A 197 1.12 17.81 5.84
CA LYS A 197 1.67 18.85 4.94
C LYS A 197 2.66 18.33 3.89
N GLU A 198 3.18 17.11 4.03
CA GLU A 198 4.22 16.52 3.17
C GLU A 198 3.82 15.16 2.59
N ASN A 199 2.69 14.58 3.04
CA ASN A 199 2.27 13.24 2.68
C ASN A 199 0.99 13.19 1.81
N GLY A 200 0.64 14.29 1.14
CA GLY A 200 -0.58 14.40 0.34
C GLY A 200 -1.83 14.78 1.15
N ASP A 201 -1.66 15.36 2.32
CA ASP A 201 -2.70 15.79 3.26
C ASP A 201 -3.53 14.61 3.83
N TRP A 202 -2.87 13.48 4.08
CA TRP A 202 -3.45 12.33 4.77
C TRP A 202 -3.09 12.29 6.25
N PRO A 203 -3.92 11.68 7.12
CA PRO A 203 -3.46 11.25 8.44
C PRO A 203 -2.18 10.41 8.30
N PRO A 204 -1.19 10.54 9.21
CA PRO A 204 0.08 9.88 9.07
C PRO A 204 -0.06 8.36 8.96
N HIS A 205 0.52 7.78 7.90
CA HIS A 205 0.54 6.35 7.63
C HIS A 205 1.63 6.00 6.61
N LEU A 206 1.89 4.73 6.45
CA LEU A 206 2.65 4.16 5.34
C LEU A 206 1.66 3.48 4.39
N HIS A 207 1.70 3.85 3.11
CA HIS A 207 1.17 3.01 2.04
C HIS A 207 2.29 2.09 1.56
N PHE A 208 2.13 0.78 1.71
CA PHE A 208 3.08 -0.23 1.24
C PHE A 208 2.46 -1.07 0.13
N GLN A 209 3.14 -1.16 -1.02
CA GLN A 209 2.62 -1.86 -2.19
C GLN A 209 3.71 -2.70 -2.85
N ILE A 210 3.36 -3.91 -3.31
CA ILE A 210 4.19 -4.75 -4.16
C ILE A 210 3.79 -4.50 -5.61
N ILE A 211 4.78 -4.39 -6.51
CA ILE A 211 4.56 -4.15 -7.94
C ILE A 211 5.46 -5.10 -8.73
N GLU A 212 4.87 -5.96 -9.57
CA GLU A 212 5.63 -6.89 -10.40
C GLU A 212 6.37 -6.15 -11.52
N ASP A 213 5.67 -5.30 -12.26
CA ASP A 213 6.22 -4.55 -13.39
C ASP A 213 5.89 -3.05 -13.29
N MET A 214 6.90 -2.23 -13.07
CA MET A 214 6.81 -0.76 -13.06
C MET A 214 6.59 -0.15 -14.45
N ARG A 215 6.80 -0.89 -15.52
CA ARG A 215 6.79 -0.39 -16.90
C ARG A 215 7.72 0.82 -17.03
N ILE A 216 7.14 1.98 -17.41
CA ILE A 216 7.88 3.25 -17.56
C ILE A 216 7.73 4.18 -16.36
N SER A 217 7.00 3.76 -15.31
CA SER A 217 6.72 4.59 -14.14
C SER A 217 7.97 4.80 -13.30
N LYS A 218 8.15 6.03 -12.80
CA LYS A 218 9.24 6.44 -11.91
C LYS A 218 8.73 7.40 -10.86
N GLY A 219 9.09 7.15 -9.60
CA GLY A 219 8.70 7.98 -8.46
C GLY A 219 7.22 7.95 -8.10
N ASP A 220 6.42 7.27 -8.92
CA ASP A 220 4.98 7.08 -8.75
C ASP A 220 4.53 5.78 -9.40
N TYR A 221 3.44 5.22 -8.89
CA TYR A 221 2.69 4.10 -9.46
C TYR A 221 1.27 4.12 -8.88
N PRO A 222 0.20 3.78 -9.66
CA PRO A 222 -1.16 3.78 -9.13
C PRO A 222 -1.32 2.94 -7.85
N GLY A 223 -1.72 3.59 -6.76
CA GLY A 223 -2.08 2.94 -5.49
C GLY A 223 -3.55 2.60 -5.38
N VAL A 224 -4.33 3.16 -6.32
CA VAL A 224 -5.78 2.99 -6.38
C VAL A 224 -6.19 2.84 -7.84
N CYS A 225 -7.01 1.83 -8.15
CA CYS A 225 -7.55 1.65 -9.49
C CYS A 225 -9.09 1.74 -9.52
N SER A 226 -9.65 1.83 -10.72
CA SER A 226 -11.09 1.71 -10.90
C SER A 226 -11.54 0.25 -10.74
N PHE A 227 -12.81 0.08 -10.35
CA PHE A 227 -13.40 -1.25 -10.20
C PHE A 227 -13.27 -2.12 -11.47
N ASN A 228 -13.43 -1.49 -12.65
CA ASN A 228 -13.36 -2.20 -13.93
C ASN A 228 -11.93 -2.68 -14.29
N GLU A 229 -10.89 -2.06 -13.72
CA GLU A 229 -9.50 -2.41 -13.99
C GLU A 229 -8.88 -3.27 -12.88
N ARG A 230 -9.64 -3.60 -11.82
CA ARG A 230 -9.11 -4.26 -10.64
C ARG A 230 -8.34 -5.54 -10.95
N GLU A 231 -8.85 -6.40 -11.83
CA GLU A 231 -8.19 -7.67 -12.16
C GLU A 231 -6.80 -7.46 -12.77
N LYS A 232 -6.68 -6.46 -13.66
CA LYS A 232 -5.41 -6.07 -14.29
C LYS A 232 -4.40 -5.57 -13.25
N TYR A 233 -4.85 -4.68 -12.36
CA TYR A 233 -3.97 -4.09 -11.35
C TYR A 233 -3.63 -5.06 -10.23
N LEU A 234 -4.57 -5.85 -9.71
CA LEU A 234 -4.31 -6.84 -8.68
C LEU A 234 -3.37 -7.94 -9.16
N LYS A 235 -3.38 -8.26 -10.46
CA LYS A 235 -2.39 -9.17 -11.03
C LYS A 235 -0.97 -8.61 -10.99
N ASN A 236 -0.79 -7.30 -11.19
CA ASN A 236 0.51 -6.63 -11.14
C ASN A 236 0.92 -6.20 -9.74
N CYS A 237 -0.05 -6.04 -8.86
CA CYS A 237 0.13 -5.62 -7.47
C CYS A 237 -0.45 -6.70 -6.55
N PRO A 238 0.29 -7.78 -6.27
CA PRO A 238 -0.17 -8.83 -5.37
C PRO A 238 -0.28 -8.34 -3.94
N ASP A 239 -0.96 -9.13 -3.09
CA ASP A 239 -1.20 -8.79 -1.69
C ASP A 239 0.09 -8.42 -0.95
N ALA A 240 0.13 -7.21 -0.44
CA ALA A 240 1.28 -6.68 0.29
C ALA A 240 1.57 -7.46 1.58
N ASP A 241 0.59 -8.18 2.15
CA ASP A 241 0.79 -9.03 3.33
C ASP A 241 1.68 -10.25 3.05
N LEU A 242 1.93 -10.60 1.79
CA LEU A 242 2.94 -11.59 1.43
C LEU A 242 4.34 -11.19 1.93
N ILE A 243 4.62 -9.89 2.06
CA ILE A 243 5.86 -9.35 2.63
C ILE A 243 5.65 -8.92 4.08
N LEU A 244 4.60 -8.16 4.37
CA LEU A 244 4.36 -7.56 5.69
C LEU A 244 4.06 -8.61 6.76
N ASN A 245 3.25 -9.62 6.42
CA ASN A 245 2.84 -10.71 7.31
C ASN A 245 2.26 -10.21 8.64
N LEU A 246 1.51 -9.09 8.57
CA LEU A 246 0.94 -8.39 9.71
C LEU A 246 -0.53 -8.77 9.96
N MET A 247 -1.28 -9.18 8.92
CA MET A 247 -2.71 -9.50 9.06
C MET A 247 -2.98 -10.67 10.00
N ARG A 248 -2.01 -11.51 10.26
CA ARG A 248 -2.12 -12.59 11.26
C ARG A 248 -2.17 -12.13 12.73
N TYR A 249 -1.93 -10.83 12.97
CA TYR A 249 -1.95 -10.21 14.31
C TYR A 249 -3.15 -9.28 14.53
N VAL A 250 -4.12 -9.30 13.63
CA VAL A 250 -5.36 -8.54 13.70
C VAL A 250 -6.47 -9.34 14.39
#